data_0c54dbcc5e19c6e18e7ee0ef57c72ff7
#
_entry.id   0c54dbcc5e19c6e18e7ee0ef57c72ff7
#
_cell.length_a   1.000
_cell.length_b   1.000
_cell.length_c   1.000
_cell.angle_alpha   90.00
_cell.angle_beta   90.00
_cell.angle_gamma   90.00
#
_symmetry.space_group_name_H-M   'P 1'
#
loop_
_entity.id
_entity.type
_entity.pdbx_description
1 polymer ?
#
loop_
_entity_poly.entity_id
_entity_poly.type
_entity_poly.pdbx_seq_one_letter_code
_entity_poly.pdbx_strand_id
1 'polypeptide(L)'
;KGAESVGAETEYFNLYDLVLKGCRSCLACKLKTKTKGRCYWRDDLTEVIDKILDADCLLIGSPIYFGQPTSEFRALVERLIFCVMSYDDGSSYFSGKVNVGIFYTMNAPLEFYEQSMKESLATTEYLFSFLNGEIVTYPVCDTIQVSDYSKFNMAGFSQELKEKQWILQFPDDLEKAFEIG
;
A
#
# COMPACT_ATOMS: atom_id res chain seq x y z
N LYS A 1 -11.88 10.13 -4.12
CA LYS A 1 -13.01 11.04 -3.76
C LYS A 1 -12.58 12.10 -2.74
N GLY A 2 -11.84 11.74 -1.66
CA GLY A 2 -11.32 12.71 -0.69
C GLY A 2 -10.43 13.75 -1.38
N ALA A 3 -9.36 13.33 -2.02
CA ALA A 3 -8.46 14.20 -2.77
C ALA A 3 -9.17 15.02 -3.86
N GLU A 4 -10.05 14.40 -4.62
CA GLU A 4 -10.85 15.08 -5.67
C GLU A 4 -11.78 16.15 -5.09
N SER A 5 -12.28 15.98 -3.87
CA SER A 5 -13.17 16.95 -3.21
C SER A 5 -12.48 18.29 -2.91
N VAL A 6 -11.16 18.27 -2.84
CA VAL A 6 -10.33 19.48 -2.65
C VAL A 6 -9.62 19.90 -3.95
N GLY A 7 -10.00 19.32 -5.09
CA GLY A 7 -9.54 19.72 -6.42
C GLY A 7 -8.28 19.02 -6.92
N ALA A 8 -7.84 17.93 -6.27
CA ALA A 8 -6.71 17.14 -6.78
C ALA A 8 -7.11 16.34 -8.04
N GLU A 9 -6.18 16.22 -8.97
CA GLU A 9 -6.26 15.25 -10.05
C GLU A 9 -5.81 13.88 -9.55
N THR A 10 -6.62 12.85 -9.82
CA THR A 10 -6.34 11.49 -9.35
C THR A 10 -6.22 10.52 -10.52
N GLU A 11 -5.29 9.57 -10.39
CA GLU A 11 -5.17 8.45 -11.30
C GLU A 11 -5.15 7.14 -10.50
N TYR A 12 -5.89 6.14 -10.97
CA TYR A 12 -6.05 4.86 -10.27
C TYR A 12 -5.40 3.72 -11.05
N PHE A 13 -4.62 2.91 -10.35
CA PHE A 13 -4.00 1.68 -10.86
C PHE A 13 -4.43 0.49 -10.01
N ASN A 14 -4.99 -0.53 -10.66
CA ASN A 14 -5.16 -1.84 -10.03
C ASN A 14 -3.93 -2.70 -10.33
N LEU A 15 -3.10 -2.96 -9.33
CA LEU A 15 -1.85 -3.71 -9.52
C LEU A 15 -2.07 -5.14 -10.02
N TYR A 16 -3.25 -5.74 -9.79
CA TYR A 16 -3.60 -7.07 -10.30
C TYR A 16 -3.83 -7.11 -11.81
N ASP A 17 -4.10 -5.96 -12.45
CA ASP A 17 -4.30 -5.87 -13.89
C ASP A 17 -2.97 -5.67 -14.64
N LEU A 18 -1.86 -5.49 -13.90
CA LEU A 18 -0.55 -5.19 -14.45
C LEU A 18 0.33 -6.45 -14.58
N VAL A 19 1.10 -6.53 -15.67
CA VAL A 19 2.17 -7.50 -15.81
C VAL A 19 3.42 -6.95 -15.15
N LEU A 20 3.64 -7.31 -13.89
CA LEU A 20 4.72 -6.78 -13.06
C LEU A 20 5.56 -7.87 -12.41
N LYS A 21 6.77 -7.49 -12.00
CA LYS A 21 7.68 -8.33 -11.21
C LYS A 21 8.37 -7.49 -10.13
N GLY A 22 8.70 -8.13 -9.02
CA GLY A 22 9.49 -7.54 -7.94
C GLY A 22 10.93 -7.18 -8.36
N CYS A 23 11.67 -6.60 -7.47
CA CYS A 23 13.05 -6.19 -7.70
C CYS A 23 13.97 -7.41 -7.94
N ARG A 24 14.79 -7.34 -8.98
CA ARG A 24 15.75 -8.42 -9.35
C ARG A 24 17.16 -8.17 -8.83
N SER A 25 17.34 -7.13 -8.02
CA SER A 25 18.68 -6.78 -7.51
C SER A 25 19.75 -6.61 -8.60
N CYS A 26 19.37 -6.08 -9.75
CA CYS A 26 20.32 -5.85 -10.86
C CYS A 26 21.27 -4.66 -10.60
N LEU A 27 21.03 -3.87 -9.57
CA LEU A 27 21.81 -2.71 -9.14
C LEU A 27 21.96 -1.58 -10.18
N ALA A 28 21.24 -1.63 -11.30
CA ALA A 28 21.32 -0.59 -12.34
C ALA A 28 20.92 0.79 -11.79
N CYS A 29 19.95 0.86 -10.87
CA CYS A 29 19.53 2.09 -10.19
C CYS A 29 20.61 2.66 -9.22
N LYS A 30 21.67 1.91 -8.93
CA LYS A 30 22.80 2.32 -8.09
C LYS A 30 24.02 2.78 -8.89
N LEU A 31 23.99 2.66 -10.23
CA LEU A 31 25.08 3.11 -11.07
C LEU A 31 25.26 4.64 -10.95
N LYS A 32 26.51 5.10 -10.94
CA LYS A 32 26.87 6.54 -10.95
C LYS A 32 26.59 7.23 -12.30
N THR A 33 25.59 6.75 -13.02
CA THR A 33 25.20 7.20 -14.36
C THR A 33 23.81 7.86 -14.32
N LYS A 34 23.25 8.15 -15.49
CA LYS A 34 21.92 8.75 -15.65
C LYS A 34 20.76 7.92 -15.09
N THR A 35 20.99 6.63 -14.79
CA THR A 35 19.97 5.72 -14.23
C THR A 35 19.89 5.75 -12.71
N LYS A 36 20.75 6.52 -12.03
CA LYS A 36 20.72 6.65 -10.57
C LYS A 36 19.33 7.08 -10.10
N GLY A 37 18.79 6.34 -9.15
CA GLY A 37 17.45 6.60 -8.58
C GLY A 37 16.26 6.19 -9.47
N ARG A 38 16.50 5.52 -10.60
CA ARG A 38 15.44 5.04 -11.51
C ARG A 38 15.56 3.53 -11.73
N CYS A 39 14.43 2.82 -11.77
CA CYS A 39 14.42 1.41 -12.09
C CYS A 39 14.75 1.20 -13.57
N TYR A 40 15.75 0.34 -13.86
CA TYR A 40 16.12 -0.01 -15.23
C TYR A 40 15.13 -0.97 -15.90
N TRP A 41 14.49 -1.81 -15.10
CA TRP A 41 13.58 -2.84 -15.60
C TRP A 41 12.31 -2.21 -16.15
N ARG A 42 11.93 -2.61 -17.39
CA ARG A 42 10.74 -2.08 -18.08
C ARG A 42 9.62 -3.12 -18.11
N ASP A 43 8.50 -2.78 -17.50
CA ASP A 43 7.22 -3.47 -17.50
C ASP A 43 6.14 -2.44 -17.09
N ASP A 44 4.89 -2.87 -16.90
CA ASP A 44 3.78 -1.97 -16.58
C ASP A 44 4.00 -1.19 -15.28
N LEU A 45 4.74 -1.76 -14.32
CA LEU A 45 5.06 -1.10 -13.06
C LEU A 45 6.01 0.11 -13.23
N THR A 46 6.73 0.20 -14.34
CA THR A 46 7.64 1.33 -14.60
C THR A 46 6.88 2.64 -14.66
N GLU A 47 5.78 2.67 -15.40
CA GLU A 47 4.94 3.87 -15.52
C GLU A 47 4.34 4.27 -14.17
N VAL A 48 3.85 3.29 -13.40
CA VAL A 48 3.30 3.54 -12.06
C VAL A 48 4.35 4.16 -11.14
N ILE A 49 5.59 3.64 -11.14
CA ILE A 49 6.68 4.18 -10.32
C ILE A 49 7.03 5.61 -10.75
N ASP A 50 7.13 5.87 -12.06
CA ASP A 50 7.44 7.20 -12.56
C ASP A 50 6.35 8.20 -12.15
N LYS A 51 5.07 7.84 -12.25
CA LYS A 51 3.94 8.67 -11.81
C LYS A 51 3.93 8.90 -10.29
N ILE A 52 4.24 7.89 -9.48
CA ILE A 52 4.36 8.07 -8.02
C ILE A 52 5.43 9.10 -7.69
N LEU A 53 6.59 9.04 -8.35
CA LEU A 53 7.70 9.97 -8.08
C LEU A 53 7.41 11.41 -8.58
N ASP A 54 6.44 11.60 -9.45
CA ASP A 54 6.01 12.90 -9.96
C ASP A 54 4.74 13.43 -9.25
N ALA A 55 4.12 12.62 -8.37
CA ALA A 55 2.90 12.99 -7.64
C ALA A 55 3.20 13.71 -6.31
N ASP A 56 2.21 14.44 -5.80
CA ASP A 56 2.24 15.05 -4.47
C ASP A 56 1.83 14.07 -3.37
N CYS A 57 1.00 13.06 -3.73
CA CYS A 57 0.47 12.08 -2.79
C CYS A 57 0.30 10.70 -3.46
N LEU A 58 0.58 9.66 -2.68
CA LEU A 58 0.28 8.27 -2.98
C LEU A 58 -0.75 7.72 -1.99
N LEU A 59 -1.89 7.29 -2.49
CA LEU A 59 -2.83 6.48 -1.71
C LEU A 59 -2.69 5.02 -2.16
N ILE A 60 -2.30 4.15 -1.25
CA ILE A 60 -2.06 2.74 -1.57
C ILE A 60 -2.84 1.82 -0.64
N GLY A 61 -3.55 0.86 -1.21
CA GLY A 61 -4.34 -0.13 -0.47
C GLY A 61 -3.90 -1.55 -0.74
N SER A 62 -4.01 -2.41 0.28
CA SER A 62 -3.78 -3.85 0.15
C SER A 62 -4.62 -4.65 1.13
N PRO A 63 -5.24 -5.77 0.72
CA PRO A 63 -5.67 -6.76 1.68
C PRO A 63 -4.44 -7.39 2.36
N ILE A 64 -4.63 -7.83 3.60
CA ILE A 64 -3.59 -8.50 4.38
C ILE A 64 -3.84 -10.01 4.33
N TYR A 65 -2.85 -10.73 3.81
CA TYR A 65 -2.82 -12.19 3.76
C TYR A 65 -1.63 -12.70 4.59
N PHE A 66 -1.91 -13.58 5.56
CA PHE A 66 -0.88 -14.13 6.44
C PHE A 66 -0.02 -13.06 7.15
N GLY A 67 -0.65 -11.94 7.55
CA GLY A 67 0.01 -10.84 8.23
C GLY A 67 0.86 -9.93 7.34
N GLN A 68 0.77 -10.06 6.01
CA GLN A 68 1.55 -9.28 5.05
C GLN A 68 0.65 -8.71 3.94
N PRO A 69 1.02 -7.58 3.33
CA PRO A 69 0.41 -7.10 2.10
C PRO A 69 0.60 -8.08 0.95
N THR A 70 -0.18 -7.92 -0.10
CA THR A 70 -0.13 -8.80 -1.28
C THR A 70 1.22 -8.78 -1.99
N SER A 71 1.48 -9.80 -2.81
CA SER A 71 2.70 -9.92 -3.62
C SER A 71 2.88 -8.73 -4.58
N GLU A 72 1.80 -8.22 -5.17
CA GLU A 72 1.79 -7.08 -6.08
C GLU A 72 2.16 -5.78 -5.35
N PHE A 73 1.58 -5.56 -4.17
CA PHE A 73 1.96 -4.46 -3.29
C PHE A 73 3.46 -4.55 -2.95
N ARG A 74 3.92 -5.72 -2.56
CA ARG A 74 5.30 -5.96 -2.20
C ARG A 74 6.25 -5.72 -3.37
N ALA A 75 5.90 -6.16 -4.57
CA ALA A 75 6.68 -5.93 -5.79
C ALA A 75 6.82 -4.43 -6.12
N LEU A 76 5.74 -3.65 -5.94
CA LEU A 76 5.78 -2.20 -6.07
C LEU A 76 6.74 -1.59 -5.05
N VAL A 77 6.58 -1.89 -3.75
CA VAL A 77 7.44 -1.36 -2.68
C VAL A 77 8.91 -1.69 -2.93
N GLU A 78 9.23 -2.95 -3.27
CA GLU A 78 10.59 -3.35 -3.56
C GLU A 78 11.22 -2.53 -4.70
N ARG A 79 10.50 -2.29 -5.78
CA ARG A 79 11.04 -1.55 -6.92
C ARG A 79 11.07 -0.05 -6.71
N LEU A 80 10.02 0.52 -6.13
CA LEU A 80 9.92 1.95 -5.84
C LEU A 80 11.01 2.35 -4.84
N ILE A 81 11.03 1.70 -3.70
CA ILE A 81 11.92 2.11 -2.61
C ILE A 81 13.37 1.74 -2.91
N PHE A 82 13.62 0.52 -3.44
CA PHE A 82 14.99 0.13 -3.75
C PHE A 82 15.65 1.06 -4.77
N CYS A 83 14.92 1.60 -5.75
CA CYS A 83 15.54 2.50 -6.72
C CYS A 83 15.91 3.86 -6.13
N VAL A 84 15.13 4.38 -5.18
CA VAL A 84 15.38 5.70 -4.56
C VAL A 84 16.30 5.65 -3.33
N MET A 85 16.42 4.52 -2.64
CA MET A 85 17.28 4.36 -1.48
C MET A 85 18.77 4.43 -1.86
N SER A 86 19.57 5.20 -1.13
CA SER A 86 21.03 5.28 -1.29
C SER A 86 21.73 4.15 -0.53
N TYR A 87 22.73 3.52 -1.17
CA TYR A 87 23.64 2.58 -0.52
C TYR A 87 24.93 3.25 -0.03
N ASP A 88 25.13 4.52 -0.36
CA ASP A 88 26.31 5.26 0.10
C ASP A 88 26.17 5.68 1.58
N ASP A 89 24.97 6.09 1.97
CA ASP A 89 24.70 6.70 3.29
C ASP A 89 23.32 6.38 3.88
N GLY A 90 22.51 5.55 3.20
CA GLY A 90 21.15 5.21 3.62
C GLY A 90 20.11 6.34 3.41
N SER A 91 20.47 7.43 2.75
CA SER A 91 19.55 8.51 2.38
C SER A 91 18.68 8.16 1.17
N SER A 92 17.85 9.10 0.73
CA SER A 92 17.10 8.98 -0.53
C SER A 92 17.80 9.71 -1.67
N TYR A 93 17.84 9.09 -2.86
CA TYR A 93 18.18 9.78 -4.11
C TYR A 93 17.04 10.67 -4.63
N PHE A 94 15.83 10.44 -4.13
CA PHE A 94 14.67 11.22 -4.49
C PHE A 94 14.68 12.54 -3.73
N SER A 95 14.65 13.65 -4.45
CA SER A 95 14.67 14.99 -3.87
C SER A 95 13.29 15.62 -3.75
N GLY A 96 12.26 14.98 -4.32
CA GLY A 96 10.87 15.40 -4.19
C GLY A 96 10.27 15.03 -2.82
N LYS A 97 8.99 15.28 -2.67
CA LYS A 97 8.19 14.91 -1.49
C LYS A 97 6.88 14.29 -1.97
N VAL A 98 6.58 13.06 -1.53
CA VAL A 98 5.29 12.40 -1.76
C VAL A 98 4.71 11.99 -0.41
N ASN A 99 3.56 12.52 -0.04
CA ASN A 99 2.82 12.07 1.14
C ASN A 99 2.17 10.71 0.86
N VAL A 100 2.08 9.84 1.86
CA VAL A 100 1.61 8.46 1.64
C VAL A 100 0.48 8.10 2.60
N GLY A 101 -0.69 7.78 2.05
CA GLY A 101 -1.81 7.16 2.77
C GLY A 101 -1.83 5.65 2.49
N ILE A 102 -1.73 4.83 3.54
CA ILE A 102 -1.71 3.37 3.43
C ILE A 102 -3.00 2.81 4.03
N PHE A 103 -3.72 1.99 3.27
CA PHE A 103 -4.94 1.32 3.72
C PHE A 103 -4.74 -0.19 3.70
N TYR A 104 -4.87 -0.81 4.86
CA TYR A 104 -4.87 -2.27 4.98
C TYR A 104 -6.27 -2.77 5.26
N THR A 105 -6.75 -3.74 4.48
CA THR A 105 -8.03 -4.38 4.73
C THR A 105 -7.81 -5.82 5.21
N MET A 106 -8.55 -6.24 6.24
CA MET A 106 -8.38 -7.58 6.78
C MET A 106 -9.62 -8.11 7.47
N ASN A 107 -9.79 -9.44 7.41
CA ASN A 107 -10.84 -10.13 8.14
C ASN A 107 -10.56 -10.22 9.65
N ALA A 108 -9.30 -10.04 10.08
CA ALA A 108 -8.90 -10.05 11.48
C ALA A 108 -9.50 -8.85 12.23
N PRO A 109 -9.92 -9.02 13.51
CA PRO A 109 -10.38 -7.91 14.32
C PRO A 109 -9.24 -6.96 14.70
N LEU A 110 -9.58 -5.74 15.06
CA LEU A 110 -8.61 -4.69 15.42
C LEU A 110 -7.65 -5.13 16.53
N GLU A 111 -8.15 -5.83 17.54
CA GLU A 111 -7.31 -6.32 18.63
C GLU A 111 -6.20 -7.27 18.13
N PHE A 112 -6.52 -8.15 17.18
CA PHE A 112 -5.52 -9.05 16.59
C PHE A 112 -4.51 -8.29 15.73
N TYR A 113 -4.95 -7.28 14.99
CA TYR A 113 -4.05 -6.39 14.26
C TYR A 113 -3.06 -5.71 15.20
N GLU A 114 -3.54 -5.08 16.27
CA GLU A 114 -2.71 -4.33 17.23
C GLU A 114 -1.68 -5.25 17.94
N GLN A 115 -2.08 -6.46 18.29
CA GLN A 115 -1.22 -7.38 19.05
C GLN A 115 -0.22 -8.17 18.18
N SER A 116 -0.58 -8.45 16.91
CA SER A 116 0.15 -9.46 16.15
C SER A 116 0.66 -9.00 14.77
N MET A 117 0.12 -7.92 14.20
CA MET A 117 0.45 -7.51 12.83
C MET A 117 1.09 -6.13 12.74
N LYS A 118 0.69 -5.20 13.57
CA LYS A 118 1.07 -3.79 13.51
C LYS A 118 2.58 -3.58 13.47
N GLU A 119 3.31 -4.23 14.36
CA GLU A 119 4.77 -4.10 14.42
C GLU A 119 5.45 -4.63 13.14
N SER A 120 4.96 -5.74 12.59
CA SER A 120 5.47 -6.30 11.35
C SER A 120 5.20 -5.40 10.15
N LEU A 121 4.00 -4.80 10.07
CA LEU A 121 3.60 -3.89 8.99
C LEU A 121 4.32 -2.54 9.08
N ALA A 122 4.62 -2.06 10.29
CA ALA A 122 5.37 -0.82 10.51
C ALA A 122 6.73 -0.80 9.79
N THR A 123 7.37 -1.96 9.64
CA THR A 123 8.62 -2.08 8.86
C THR A 123 8.39 -1.72 7.38
N THR A 124 7.27 -2.17 6.80
CA THR A 124 6.91 -1.85 5.41
C THR A 124 6.51 -0.38 5.27
N GLU A 125 5.78 0.16 6.24
CA GLU A 125 5.36 1.56 6.29
C GLU A 125 6.57 2.50 6.34
N TYR A 126 7.55 2.17 7.19
CA TYR A 126 8.79 2.93 7.31
C TYR A 126 9.53 3.07 5.96
N LEU A 127 9.45 2.08 5.07
CA LEU A 127 10.11 2.16 3.77
C LEU A 127 9.62 3.36 2.93
N PHE A 128 8.38 3.80 3.09
CA PHE A 128 7.87 4.97 2.39
C PHE A 128 8.49 6.30 2.86
N SER A 129 9.22 6.31 4.00
CA SER A 129 9.99 7.51 4.42
C SER A 129 11.03 7.94 3.39
N PHE A 130 11.48 7.04 2.51
CA PHE A 130 12.36 7.39 1.39
C PHE A 130 11.70 8.27 0.32
N LEU A 131 10.39 8.51 0.40
CA LEU A 131 9.67 9.48 -0.42
C LEU A 131 9.58 10.87 0.22
N ASN A 132 10.18 11.07 1.40
CA ASN A 132 10.33 12.34 2.13
C ASN A 132 9.00 13.00 2.58
N GLY A 133 7.86 12.31 2.42
CA GLY A 133 6.54 12.79 2.81
C GLY A 133 6.10 12.30 4.18
N GLU A 134 4.92 12.75 4.59
CA GLU A 134 4.22 12.22 5.75
C GLU A 134 3.60 10.86 5.39
N ILE A 135 3.52 9.96 6.38
CA ILE A 135 2.94 8.63 6.21
C ILE A 135 1.80 8.49 7.19
N VAL A 136 0.63 8.15 6.67
CA VAL A 136 -0.56 7.84 7.47
C VAL A 136 -1.02 6.44 7.11
N THR A 137 -1.22 5.58 8.10
CA THR A 137 -1.75 4.22 7.90
C THR A 137 -3.10 4.08 8.57
N TYR A 138 -4.04 3.47 7.86
CA TYR A 138 -5.36 3.15 8.39
C TYR A 138 -5.69 1.67 8.15
N PRO A 139 -5.81 0.86 9.23
CA PRO A 139 -6.25 -0.53 9.14
C PRO A 139 -7.78 -0.61 9.15
N VAL A 140 -8.36 -1.18 8.12
CA VAL A 140 -9.78 -1.54 8.02
C VAL A 140 -9.91 -3.00 8.45
N CYS A 141 -10.33 -3.21 9.68
CA CYS A 141 -10.35 -4.52 10.33
C CYS A 141 -11.74 -5.15 10.29
N ASP A 142 -11.78 -6.47 10.54
CA ASP A 142 -13.01 -7.26 10.69
C ASP A 142 -13.95 -7.18 9.47
N THR A 143 -13.36 -7.03 8.27
CA THR A 143 -14.10 -6.85 7.03
C THR A 143 -14.92 -8.08 6.65
N ILE A 144 -16.07 -7.84 6.00
CA ILE A 144 -16.85 -8.92 5.37
C ILE A 144 -16.14 -9.39 4.09
N GLN A 145 -16.02 -10.70 3.89
CA GLN A 145 -15.29 -11.26 2.75
C GLN A 145 -16.21 -11.68 1.60
N VAL A 146 -17.40 -12.18 1.94
CA VAL A 146 -18.38 -12.70 0.99
C VAL A 146 -19.79 -12.38 1.45
N SER A 147 -20.73 -12.30 0.53
CA SER A 147 -22.14 -12.00 0.84
C SER A 147 -22.93 -13.19 1.43
N ASP A 148 -22.42 -14.42 1.26
CA ASP A 148 -23.10 -15.63 1.74
C ASP A 148 -22.03 -16.66 2.15
N TYR A 149 -21.77 -16.72 3.45
CA TYR A 149 -20.76 -17.60 4.06
C TYR A 149 -21.14 -19.08 3.97
N SER A 150 -22.44 -19.41 3.82
CA SER A 150 -22.88 -20.79 3.72
C SER A 150 -22.36 -21.52 2.48
N LYS A 151 -21.95 -20.78 1.45
CA LYS A 151 -21.38 -21.30 0.21
C LYS A 151 -19.89 -21.66 0.30
N PHE A 152 -19.25 -21.35 1.42
CA PHE A 152 -17.82 -21.51 1.59
C PHE A 152 -17.48 -22.31 2.85
N ASN A 153 -16.33 -22.96 2.87
CA ASN A 153 -15.81 -23.65 4.05
C ASN A 153 -15.23 -22.61 5.04
N MET A 154 -16.08 -21.84 5.68
CA MET A 154 -15.74 -20.71 6.54
C MET A 154 -16.41 -20.80 7.92
N ALA A 155 -16.61 -22.01 8.44
CA ALA A 155 -17.31 -22.25 9.72
C ALA A 155 -16.63 -21.59 10.95
N GLY A 156 -15.39 -21.14 10.82
CA GLY A 156 -14.70 -20.38 11.85
C GLY A 156 -15.15 -18.91 11.96
N PHE A 157 -15.99 -18.42 11.04
CA PHE A 157 -16.49 -17.06 11.00
C PHE A 157 -18.00 -17.03 11.11
N SER A 158 -18.55 -16.13 11.93
CA SER A 158 -19.98 -15.88 12.00
C SER A 158 -20.38 -14.80 11.01
N GLN A 159 -21.22 -15.14 10.03
CA GLN A 159 -21.75 -14.17 9.07
C GLN A 159 -22.51 -13.04 9.78
N GLU A 160 -23.35 -13.38 10.75
CA GLU A 160 -24.14 -12.40 11.52
C GLU A 160 -23.24 -11.37 12.22
N LEU A 161 -22.15 -11.82 12.85
CA LEU A 161 -21.21 -10.91 13.52
C LEU A 161 -20.48 -10.03 12.50
N LYS A 162 -20.09 -10.57 11.34
CA LYS A 162 -19.45 -9.80 10.28
C LYS A 162 -20.38 -8.76 9.67
N GLU A 163 -21.63 -9.11 9.42
CA GLU A 163 -22.65 -8.16 8.92
C GLU A 163 -22.93 -7.05 9.93
N LYS A 164 -23.04 -7.40 11.22
CA LYS A 164 -23.18 -6.41 12.28
C LYS A 164 -22.00 -5.45 12.34
N GLN A 165 -20.78 -5.97 12.29
CA GLN A 165 -19.57 -5.16 12.30
C GLN A 165 -19.50 -4.26 11.07
N TRP A 166 -19.82 -4.79 9.89
CA TRP A 166 -19.87 -3.99 8.67
C TRP A 166 -20.85 -2.83 8.73
N ILE A 167 -22.07 -3.06 9.27
CA ILE A 167 -23.07 -2.00 9.44
C ILE A 167 -22.59 -0.91 10.40
N LEU A 168 -21.90 -1.28 11.47
CA LEU A 168 -21.47 -0.35 12.51
C LEU A 168 -20.19 0.40 12.17
N GLN A 169 -19.19 -0.28 11.56
CA GLN A 169 -17.84 0.24 11.40
C GLN A 169 -17.55 0.76 10.00
N PHE A 170 -18.10 0.13 8.95
CA PHE A 170 -17.75 0.49 7.59
C PHE A 170 -18.08 1.94 7.18
N PRO A 171 -19.16 2.58 7.68
CA PRO A 171 -19.38 4.00 7.45
C PRO A 171 -18.23 4.87 8.00
N ASP A 172 -17.74 4.57 9.20
CA ASP A 172 -16.64 5.29 9.84
C ASP A 172 -15.33 5.06 9.08
N ASP A 173 -15.10 3.82 8.61
CA ASP A 173 -13.94 3.49 7.78
C ASP A 173 -13.93 4.28 6.47
N LEU A 174 -15.11 4.45 5.84
CA LEU A 174 -15.25 5.27 4.62
C LEU A 174 -14.99 6.74 4.89
N GLU A 175 -15.48 7.28 6.02
CA GLU A 175 -15.23 8.66 6.43
C GLU A 175 -13.72 8.89 6.66
N LYS A 176 -13.07 7.98 7.39
CA LYS A 176 -11.61 8.05 7.60
C LYS A 176 -10.81 7.94 6.30
N ALA A 177 -11.19 7.03 5.41
CA ALA A 177 -10.55 6.92 4.11
C ALA A 177 -10.75 8.20 3.25
N PHE A 178 -11.91 8.85 3.38
CA PHE A 178 -12.17 10.12 2.71
C PHE A 178 -11.33 11.27 3.30
N GLU A 179 -11.20 11.35 4.63
CA GLU A 179 -10.39 12.36 5.31
C GLU A 179 -8.88 12.25 4.99
N ILE A 180 -8.37 11.02 4.84
CA ILE A 180 -6.97 10.76 4.51
C ILE A 180 -6.68 11.11 3.03
N GLY A 181 -7.65 10.88 2.15
CA GLY A 181 -7.53 11.19 0.72
C GLY A 181 -7.88 12.62 0.40
#